data_e47b9ceeb7e9871d796e964de795716d
#
_entry.id   e47b9ceeb7e9871d796e964de795716d
#
_cell.length_a   1.000
_cell.length_b   1.000
_cell.length_c   1.000
_cell.angle_alpha   90.00
_cell.angle_beta   90.00
_cell.angle_gamma   90.00
#
_symmetry.space_group_name_H-M   'P 1'
#
loop_
_entity.id
_entity.type
_entity.pdbx_description
1 polymer ?
#
loop_
_entity_poly.entity_id
_entity_poly.type
_entity_poly.pdbx_seq_one_letter_code
_entity_poly.pdbx_strand_id
1 'polypeptide(L)'
;MIAEPEQLADAFVEAWNDHDPDALADLFTADADFVNVVGLWWRDRAGIRGAHAYGFQRIFGQSRMTLRRRRVRRLGEVAVVVAQWSLTGQLSPAGEPVGERRGVLTLVGRRGQDGWRAVSAHNTDTVPGVETHVAGDGGLDPTDYREPREGGRR
;
A
#
# COMPACT_ATOMS: atom_id res chain seq x y z
N MET A 1 9.06 -5.41 -18.12
CA MET A 1 9.27 -3.96 -18.38
C MET A 1 7.93 -3.23 -18.25
N ILE A 2 7.83 -2.21 -17.42
CA ILE A 2 6.63 -1.39 -17.24
C ILE A 2 6.66 -0.25 -18.28
N ALA A 3 5.77 -0.34 -19.26
CA ALA A 3 5.74 0.62 -20.38
C ALA A 3 5.04 1.94 -20.01
N GLU A 4 4.02 1.87 -19.16
CA GLU A 4 3.19 2.99 -18.76
C GLU A 4 3.06 3.06 -17.24
N PRO A 5 3.06 4.27 -16.63
CA PRO A 5 3.08 4.40 -15.18
C PRO A 5 1.84 3.81 -14.48
N GLU A 6 0.70 3.75 -15.17
CA GLU A 6 -0.52 3.10 -14.67
C GLU A 6 -0.30 1.63 -14.31
N GLN A 7 0.56 0.96 -15.05
CA GLN A 7 0.87 -0.46 -14.87
C GLN A 7 1.66 -0.76 -13.58
N LEU A 8 2.27 0.26 -12.94
CA LEU A 8 2.99 0.05 -11.68
C LEU A 8 2.08 -0.51 -10.58
N ALA A 9 0.86 0.01 -10.47
CA ALA A 9 -0.08 -0.48 -9.47
C ALA A 9 -0.63 -1.87 -9.83
N ASP A 10 -0.87 -2.14 -11.11
CA ASP A 10 -1.31 -3.46 -11.57
C ASP A 10 -0.23 -4.52 -11.30
N ALA A 11 1.02 -4.22 -11.66
CA ALA A 11 2.15 -5.11 -11.43
C ALA A 11 2.45 -5.34 -9.95
N PHE A 12 2.24 -4.31 -9.09
CA PHE A 12 2.34 -4.47 -7.64
C PHE A 12 1.32 -5.49 -7.12
N VAL A 13 0.07 -5.38 -7.56
CA VAL A 13 -1.00 -6.31 -7.16
C VAL A 13 -0.78 -7.70 -7.72
N GLU A 14 -0.29 -7.83 -8.95
CA GLU A 14 0.07 -9.11 -9.55
C GLU A 14 1.16 -9.81 -8.74
N ALA A 15 2.29 -9.13 -8.48
CA ALA A 15 3.38 -9.68 -7.67
C ALA A 15 2.94 -10.00 -6.22
N TRP A 16 2.07 -9.19 -5.63
CA TRP A 16 1.46 -9.49 -4.33
C TRP A 16 0.66 -10.79 -4.38
N ASN A 17 -0.21 -10.96 -5.38
CA ASN A 17 -1.09 -12.11 -5.50
C ASN A 17 -0.36 -13.41 -5.87
N ASP A 18 0.79 -13.29 -6.52
CA ASP A 18 1.70 -14.40 -6.78
C ASP A 18 2.60 -14.70 -5.56
N HIS A 19 2.53 -13.87 -4.51
CA HIS A 19 3.40 -13.94 -3.33
C HIS A 19 4.87 -13.93 -3.70
N ASP A 20 5.22 -13.18 -4.76
CA ASP A 20 6.56 -13.07 -5.31
C ASP A 20 7.25 -11.79 -4.84
N PRO A 21 8.11 -11.87 -3.79
CA PRO A 21 8.80 -10.69 -3.27
C PRO A 21 9.89 -10.17 -4.22
N ASP A 22 10.41 -10.99 -5.11
CA ASP A 22 11.40 -10.59 -6.12
C ASP A 22 10.73 -9.76 -7.21
N ALA A 23 9.65 -10.26 -7.79
CA ALA A 23 8.86 -9.52 -8.78
C ALA A 23 8.34 -8.20 -8.20
N LEU A 24 7.87 -8.20 -6.94
CA LEU A 24 7.42 -6.97 -6.26
C LEU A 24 8.56 -5.97 -6.11
N ALA A 25 9.73 -6.41 -5.64
CA ALA A 25 10.89 -5.54 -5.44
C ALA A 25 11.44 -4.99 -6.76
N ASP A 26 11.36 -5.73 -7.85
CA ASP A 26 11.83 -5.31 -9.18
C ASP A 26 11.03 -4.14 -9.77
N LEU A 27 9.87 -3.84 -9.23
CA LEU A 27 9.11 -2.62 -9.58
C LEU A 27 9.78 -1.34 -9.07
N PHE A 28 10.73 -1.45 -8.16
CA PHE A 28 11.37 -0.32 -7.48
C PHE A 28 12.80 -0.08 -7.97
N THR A 29 13.24 1.18 -7.90
CA THR A 29 14.66 1.51 -8.06
C THR A 29 15.47 0.96 -6.89
N ALA A 30 16.79 0.83 -7.06
CA ALA A 30 17.66 0.26 -6.02
C ALA A 30 17.61 1.04 -4.70
N ASP A 31 17.43 2.35 -4.80
CA ASP A 31 17.42 3.35 -3.72
C ASP A 31 16.01 3.83 -3.36
N ALA A 32 14.98 3.06 -3.71
CA ALA A 32 13.60 3.47 -3.48
C ALA A 32 13.21 3.46 -2.00
N ASP A 33 12.31 4.37 -1.64
CA ASP A 33 11.67 4.41 -0.34
C ASP A 33 10.33 3.69 -0.36
N PHE A 34 10.00 2.98 0.71
CA PHE A 34 8.65 2.44 0.94
C PHE A 34 8.24 2.66 2.40
N VAL A 35 7.12 3.36 2.60
CA VAL A 35 6.49 3.51 3.91
C VAL A 35 5.25 2.62 3.97
N ASN A 36 5.20 1.71 4.95
CA ASN A 36 4.07 0.81 5.08
C ASN A 36 2.90 1.43 5.84
N VAL A 37 1.83 0.65 6.01
CA VAL A 37 0.55 1.08 6.60
C VAL A 37 0.62 1.59 8.05
N VAL A 38 1.71 1.28 8.77
CA VAL A 38 1.94 1.72 10.15
C VAL A 38 3.19 2.58 10.30
N GLY A 39 3.77 3.04 9.19
CA GLY A 39 4.89 3.98 9.19
C GLY A 39 6.29 3.35 9.26
N LEU A 40 6.41 2.03 9.08
CA LEU A 40 7.73 1.44 8.87
C LEU A 40 8.29 1.89 7.54
N TRP A 41 9.52 2.36 7.54
CA TRP A 41 10.18 2.94 6.38
C TRP A 41 11.37 2.08 5.94
N TRP A 42 11.24 1.45 4.77
CA TRP A 42 12.33 0.73 4.09
C TRP A 42 12.95 1.66 3.06
N ARG A 43 14.27 1.73 3.04
CA ARG A 43 15.05 2.77 2.32
C ARG A 43 15.75 2.26 1.08
N ASP A 44 15.52 1.03 0.70
CA ASP A 44 16.08 0.43 -0.50
C ASP A 44 15.25 -0.78 -0.95
N ARG A 45 15.52 -1.21 -2.17
CA ARG A 45 14.86 -2.38 -2.77
C ARG A 45 15.04 -3.64 -1.93
N ALA A 46 16.21 -3.85 -1.34
CA ALA A 46 16.49 -5.04 -0.55
C ALA A 46 15.62 -5.10 0.72
N GLY A 47 15.46 -3.97 1.41
CA GLY A 47 14.56 -3.83 2.55
C GLY A 47 13.10 -4.04 2.17
N ILE A 48 12.66 -3.48 1.03
CA ILE A 48 11.30 -3.68 0.48
C ILE A 48 11.07 -5.16 0.22
N ARG A 49 12.01 -5.83 -0.48
CA ARG A 49 11.96 -7.27 -0.75
C ARG A 49 11.85 -8.10 0.53
N GLY A 50 12.76 -7.86 1.47
CA GLY A 50 12.85 -8.63 2.71
C GLY A 50 11.58 -8.54 3.55
N ALA A 51 11.00 -7.33 3.65
CA ALA A 51 9.76 -7.10 4.39
C ALA A 51 8.56 -7.81 3.77
N HIS A 52 8.42 -7.77 2.44
CA HIS A 52 7.32 -8.47 1.76
C HIS A 52 7.51 -9.99 1.79
N ALA A 53 8.74 -10.50 1.60
CA ALA A 53 9.04 -11.93 1.76
C ALA A 53 8.64 -12.44 3.16
N TYR A 54 9.02 -11.70 4.20
CA TYR A 54 8.64 -12.02 5.57
C TYR A 54 7.12 -12.04 5.77
N GLY A 55 6.42 -11.03 5.25
CA GLY A 55 4.96 -10.93 5.33
C GLY A 55 4.25 -12.09 4.64
N PHE A 56 4.68 -12.47 3.45
CA PHE A 56 4.12 -13.61 2.71
C PHE A 56 4.34 -14.94 3.43
N GLN A 57 5.49 -15.13 4.08
CA GLN A 57 5.77 -16.33 4.85
C GLN A 57 4.96 -16.43 6.15
N ARG A 58 4.50 -15.31 6.71
CA ARG A 58 3.88 -15.26 8.05
C ARG A 58 2.37 -15.17 8.03
N ILE A 59 1.83 -14.11 7.43
CA ILE A 59 0.40 -13.79 7.55
C ILE A 59 -0.29 -13.47 6.21
N PHE A 60 0.46 -13.25 5.13
CA PHE A 60 -0.09 -12.87 3.83
C PHE A 60 0.00 -13.95 2.76
N GLY A 61 0.46 -15.16 3.08
CA GLY A 61 0.67 -16.24 2.12
C GLY A 61 -0.60 -16.78 1.46
N GLN A 62 -1.78 -16.40 1.93
CA GLN A 62 -3.06 -16.74 1.34
C GLN A 62 -3.87 -15.48 0.95
N SER A 63 -3.25 -14.32 1.12
CA SER A 63 -3.94 -13.05 0.87
C SER A 63 -4.06 -12.77 -0.63
N ARG A 64 -5.12 -12.05 -0.97
CA ARG A 64 -5.35 -11.54 -2.33
C ARG A 64 -5.71 -10.09 -2.28
N MET A 65 -5.03 -9.32 -3.10
CA MET A 65 -5.23 -7.89 -3.26
C MET A 65 -5.99 -7.61 -4.56
N THR A 66 -6.89 -6.65 -4.52
CA THR A 66 -7.65 -6.20 -5.70
C THR A 66 -7.59 -4.68 -5.78
N LEU A 67 -7.28 -4.16 -6.97
CA LEU A 67 -7.40 -2.72 -7.23
C LEU A 67 -8.86 -2.33 -7.42
N ARG A 68 -9.24 -1.22 -6.80
CA ARG A 68 -10.59 -0.66 -6.88
C ARG A 68 -10.67 0.54 -7.80
N ARG A 69 -9.83 1.54 -7.56
CA ARG A 69 -9.73 2.78 -8.32
C ARG A 69 -8.28 3.19 -8.39
N ARG A 70 -7.91 3.85 -9.47
CA ARG A 70 -6.62 4.51 -9.58
C ARG A 70 -6.72 5.86 -10.25
N ARG A 71 -5.79 6.73 -9.93
CA ARG A 71 -5.59 8.03 -10.55
C ARG A 71 -4.11 8.18 -10.85
N VAL A 72 -3.81 8.68 -12.04
CA VAL A 72 -2.44 8.91 -12.48
C VAL A 72 -2.25 10.38 -12.82
N ARG A 73 -1.14 10.95 -12.40
CA ARG A 73 -0.66 12.27 -12.80
C ARG A 73 0.71 12.12 -13.43
N ARG A 74 0.84 12.55 -14.67
CA ARG A 74 2.09 12.54 -15.40
C ARG A 74 2.74 13.91 -15.31
N LEU A 75 4.02 13.94 -14.94
CA LEU A 75 4.84 15.14 -14.73
C LEU A 75 6.17 14.98 -15.50
N GLY A 76 6.07 14.89 -16.82
CA GLY A 76 7.22 14.55 -17.67
C GLY A 76 7.68 13.11 -17.45
N GLU A 77 8.92 12.94 -17.05
CA GLU A 77 9.54 11.64 -16.76
C GLU A 77 9.15 11.08 -15.38
N VAL A 78 8.31 11.78 -14.62
CA VAL A 78 7.79 11.35 -13.33
C VAL A 78 6.28 11.19 -13.40
N ALA A 79 5.74 10.23 -12.67
CA ALA A 79 4.29 10.07 -12.51
C ALA A 79 3.95 9.72 -11.08
N VAL A 80 2.79 10.22 -10.62
CA VAL A 80 2.21 9.82 -9.33
C VAL A 80 0.98 8.95 -9.61
N VAL A 81 1.01 7.73 -9.09
CA VAL A 81 -0.08 6.76 -9.18
C VAL A 81 -0.68 6.59 -7.79
N VAL A 82 -1.95 6.93 -7.63
CA VAL A 82 -2.71 6.69 -6.39
C VAL A 82 -3.75 5.62 -6.67
N ALA A 83 -3.70 4.53 -5.93
CA ALA A 83 -4.55 3.37 -6.14
C ALA A 83 -5.23 2.92 -4.84
N GLN A 84 -6.55 2.77 -4.87
CA GLN A 84 -7.31 2.14 -3.80
C GLN A 84 -7.27 0.62 -3.98
N TRP A 85 -7.04 -0.09 -2.88
CA TRP A 85 -7.02 -1.55 -2.86
C TRP A 85 -7.94 -2.12 -1.78
N SER A 86 -8.33 -3.38 -1.97
CA SER A 86 -8.89 -4.23 -0.93
C SER A 86 -8.06 -5.51 -0.81
N LEU A 87 -7.97 -6.04 0.41
CA LEU A 87 -7.20 -7.24 0.75
C LEU A 87 -8.06 -8.19 1.55
N THR A 88 -8.10 -9.44 1.11
CA THR A 88 -8.73 -10.57 1.81
C THR A 88 -7.70 -11.67 2.06
N GLY A 89 -8.00 -12.63 2.93
CA GLY A 89 -7.16 -13.80 3.16
C GLY A 89 -5.92 -13.56 4.01
N GLN A 90 -5.81 -12.43 4.70
CA GLN A 90 -4.80 -12.25 5.74
C GLN A 90 -5.09 -13.18 6.92
N LEU A 91 -4.05 -13.68 7.55
CA LEU A 91 -4.15 -14.47 8.78
C LEU A 91 -3.70 -13.63 9.98
N SER A 92 -4.21 -13.96 11.16
CA SER A 92 -3.63 -13.49 12.42
C SER A 92 -2.26 -14.13 12.65
N PRO A 93 -1.44 -13.62 13.59
CA PRO A 93 -0.19 -14.30 13.99
C PRO A 93 -0.40 -15.72 14.50
N ALA A 94 -1.61 -16.06 14.98
CA ALA A 94 -1.99 -17.41 15.39
C ALA A 94 -2.45 -18.31 14.21
N GLY A 95 -2.47 -17.78 12.97
CA GLY A 95 -2.85 -18.51 11.76
C GLY A 95 -4.36 -18.56 11.51
N GLU A 96 -5.15 -17.73 12.19
CA GLU A 96 -6.60 -17.68 12.01
C GLU A 96 -7.02 -16.67 10.93
N PRO A 97 -8.06 -16.94 10.14
CA PRO A 97 -8.61 -15.98 9.19
C PRO A 97 -9.09 -14.70 9.88
N VAL A 98 -8.80 -13.55 9.24
CA VAL A 98 -9.27 -12.23 9.69
C VAL A 98 -10.04 -11.54 8.57
N GLY A 99 -10.65 -10.38 8.89
CA GLY A 99 -11.52 -9.65 7.97
C GLY A 99 -10.80 -8.95 6.82
N GLU A 100 -11.59 -8.41 5.90
CA GLU A 100 -11.12 -7.58 4.77
C GLU A 100 -10.51 -6.28 5.27
N ARG A 101 -9.40 -5.89 4.63
CA ARG A 101 -8.78 -4.57 4.77
C ARG A 101 -8.88 -3.79 3.47
N ARG A 102 -8.88 -2.49 3.59
CA ARG A 102 -8.82 -1.55 2.46
C ARG A 102 -7.76 -0.50 2.72
N GLY A 103 -7.23 0.05 1.66
CA GLY A 103 -6.23 1.10 1.78
C GLY A 103 -5.98 1.84 0.49
N VAL A 104 -4.99 2.72 0.57
CA VAL A 104 -4.53 3.55 -0.54
C VAL A 104 -3.01 3.39 -0.67
N LEU A 105 -2.58 2.99 -1.85
CA LEU A 105 -1.16 2.93 -2.23
C LEU A 105 -0.85 4.12 -3.14
N THR A 106 0.14 4.91 -2.77
CA THR A 106 0.71 5.94 -3.64
C THR A 106 2.08 5.48 -4.12
N LEU A 107 2.28 5.47 -5.43
CA LEU A 107 3.55 5.18 -6.08
C LEU A 107 4.03 6.42 -6.82
N VAL A 108 5.28 6.80 -6.62
CA VAL A 108 5.95 7.79 -7.45
C VAL A 108 6.86 7.02 -8.41
N GLY A 109 6.48 7.02 -9.69
CA GLY A 109 7.23 6.36 -10.75
C GLY A 109 8.15 7.34 -11.47
N ARG A 110 9.30 6.86 -11.90
CA ARG A 110 10.22 7.55 -12.79
C ARG A 110 10.48 6.69 -14.03
N ARG A 111 10.45 7.33 -15.19
CA ARG A 111 10.81 6.70 -16.44
C ARG A 111 12.33 6.61 -16.58
N GLY A 112 12.82 5.42 -16.85
CA GLY A 112 14.22 5.13 -17.17
C GLY A 112 14.37 4.52 -18.55
N GLN A 113 15.56 4.05 -18.89
CA GLN A 113 15.82 3.36 -20.16
C GLN A 113 15.01 2.07 -20.30
N ASP A 114 14.80 1.35 -19.19
CA ASP A 114 14.07 0.09 -19.14
C ASP A 114 12.59 0.24 -18.73
N GLY A 115 12.00 1.42 -18.96
CA GLY A 115 10.62 1.70 -18.61
C GLY A 115 10.45 2.35 -17.24
N TRP A 116 9.24 2.25 -16.69
CA TRP A 116 8.89 2.89 -15.43
C TRP A 116 9.26 2.02 -14.22
N ARG A 117 9.83 2.64 -13.19
CA ARG A 117 10.04 2.05 -11.87
C ARG A 117 9.62 3.02 -10.78
N ALA A 118 9.12 2.49 -9.67
CA ALA A 118 8.81 3.29 -8.51
C ALA A 118 10.10 3.73 -7.79
N VAL A 119 10.20 5.01 -7.50
CA VAL A 119 11.25 5.60 -6.66
C VAL A 119 10.79 5.77 -5.22
N SER A 120 9.48 5.81 -5.01
CA SER A 120 8.89 5.89 -3.68
C SER A 120 7.49 5.27 -3.68
N ALA A 121 7.13 4.69 -2.55
CA ALA A 121 5.77 4.25 -2.28
C ALA A 121 5.37 4.57 -0.85
N HIS A 122 4.09 4.89 -0.67
CA HIS A 122 3.45 4.99 0.64
C HIS A 122 2.13 4.24 0.61
N ASN A 123 2.01 3.28 1.51
CA ASN A 123 0.79 2.51 1.69
C ASN A 123 0.14 2.88 3.01
N THR A 124 -1.17 3.06 3.03
CA THR A 124 -1.92 3.35 4.25
C THR A 124 -3.22 2.57 4.29
N ASP A 125 -3.64 2.17 5.48
CA ASP A 125 -4.97 1.61 5.69
C ASP A 125 -6.04 2.71 5.61
N THR A 126 -7.20 2.34 5.10
CA THR A 126 -8.43 3.12 5.26
C THR A 126 -9.15 2.61 6.51
N VAL A 127 -9.29 3.46 7.50
CA VAL A 127 -10.01 3.14 8.75
C VAL A 127 -11.36 3.84 8.70
N PRO A 128 -12.46 3.09 8.50
CA PRO A 128 -13.78 3.70 8.38
C PRO A 128 -14.21 4.43 9.66
N GLY A 129 -14.85 5.59 9.50
CA GLY A 129 -15.43 6.35 10.61
C GLY A 129 -14.44 7.16 11.44
N VAL A 130 -13.17 7.24 11.01
CA VAL A 130 -12.14 8.06 11.68
C VAL A 130 -11.48 9.02 10.70
N GLU A 131 -10.92 10.10 11.21
CA GLU A 131 -10.25 11.13 10.40
C GLU A 131 -8.83 11.40 10.85
N THR A 132 -8.47 11.00 12.07
CA THR A 132 -7.12 11.19 12.62
C THR A 132 -6.82 10.16 13.70
N HIS A 133 -5.62 10.25 14.22
CA HIS A 133 -5.22 9.57 15.46
C HIS A 133 -4.91 10.61 16.54
N VAL A 134 -5.26 10.29 17.77
CA VAL A 134 -4.87 11.07 18.95
C VAL A 134 -3.85 10.27 19.74
N ALA A 135 -2.72 10.88 20.06
CA ALA A 135 -1.70 10.26 20.87
C ALA A 135 -2.12 10.26 22.34
N GLY A 136 -2.07 9.10 22.98
CA GLY A 136 -2.32 8.89 24.39
C GLY A 136 -1.26 8.01 25.02
N ASP A 137 -1.39 7.67 26.30
CA ASP A 137 -0.42 6.85 27.05
C ASP A 137 -0.29 5.42 26.50
N GLY A 138 -1.32 4.91 25.82
CA GLY A 138 -1.36 3.58 25.21
C GLY A 138 -0.99 3.54 23.73
N GLY A 139 -0.60 4.67 23.10
CA GLY A 139 -0.28 4.77 21.68
C GLY A 139 -1.20 5.71 20.90
N LEU A 140 -1.53 5.34 19.68
CA LEU A 140 -2.39 6.14 18.79
C LEU A 140 -3.81 5.58 18.77
N ASP A 141 -4.78 6.41 19.14
CA ASP A 141 -6.20 6.08 19.11
C ASP A 141 -6.88 6.67 17.86
N PRO A 142 -7.47 5.83 16.99
CA PRO A 142 -8.26 6.32 15.86
C PRO A 142 -9.43 7.18 16.35
N THR A 143 -9.57 8.38 15.80
CA THR A 143 -10.52 9.38 16.31
C THR A 143 -11.27 10.05 15.17
N ASP A 144 -12.58 10.21 15.34
CA ASP A 144 -13.42 11.09 14.53
C ASP A 144 -13.66 12.40 15.31
N TYR A 145 -13.22 13.53 14.75
CA TYR A 145 -13.39 14.85 15.37
C TYR A 145 -14.40 15.72 14.62
N ARG A 146 -15.17 15.15 13.70
CA ARG A 146 -16.27 15.87 13.06
C ARG A 146 -17.35 16.16 14.08
N GLU A 147 -17.87 17.40 14.03
CA GLU A 147 -19.06 17.73 14.81
C GLU A 147 -20.23 16.81 14.41
N PRO A 148 -20.98 16.26 15.36
CA PRO A 148 -22.20 15.53 15.06
C PRO A 148 -23.08 16.44 14.19
N ARG A 149 -23.45 15.99 13.00
CA ARG A 149 -24.49 16.70 12.23
C ARG A 149 -25.70 16.79 13.14
N GLU A 150 -26.07 18.00 13.54
CA GLU A 150 -27.32 18.22 14.28
C GLU A 150 -28.42 17.48 13.52
N GLY A 151 -28.94 16.46 14.16
CA GLY A 151 -29.97 15.61 13.59
C GLY A 151 -31.18 16.46 13.30
N GLY A 152 -31.56 16.52 12.04
CA GLY A 152 -32.85 17.05 11.69
C GLY A 152 -33.90 16.33 12.52
N ARG A 153 -34.48 17.04 13.47
CA ARG A 153 -35.69 16.61 14.14
C ARG A 153 -36.74 16.43 13.05
N ARG A 154 -37.29 15.27 12.97
CA ARG A 154 -38.67 15.05 12.54
C ARG A 154 -39.40 14.30 13.62
#